data_9917717beb3d99cd625faaa9194b0e70
#
_entry.id   9917717beb3d99cd625faaa9194b0e70
#
_cell.length_a   1.000
_cell.length_b   1.000
_cell.length_c   1.000
_cell.angle_alpha   90.00
_cell.angle_beta   90.00
_cell.angle_gamma   90.00
#
_symmetry.space_group_name_H-M   'P 1'
#
loop_
_entity.id
_entity.type
_entity.pdbx_description
1 polymer ?
#
loop_
_entity_poly.entity_id
_entity_poly.type
_entity_poly.pdbx_seq_one_letter_code
_entity_poly.pdbx_strand_id
1 'polypeptide(L)'
;MKFNLKELIPEFSNNLKLDYDLKKKNWFNIGGKAKAFYKADNLKELIKFLKKIQNNEKIFVLGAGSNTLISDKQFNGVVIKLTNNFNNISLLNEEIIIAGSAVTDKLLSEFAMENSLGGFEFLSCIPGTVGGGIKMNAGCFNREFKDILISIQALNKSGQ
;
A
#
# COMPACT_ATOMS: atom_id res chain seq x y z
N MET A 1 -17.52 -5.28 25.58
CA MET A 1 -16.48 -6.30 25.33
C MET A 1 -15.25 -5.59 24.78
N LYS A 2 -14.05 -5.83 25.33
CA LYS A 2 -12.83 -5.18 24.85
C LYS A 2 -12.42 -5.86 23.54
N PHE A 3 -12.27 -5.12 22.44
CA PHE A 3 -11.84 -5.64 21.14
C PHE A 3 -10.47 -6.34 21.24
N ASN A 4 -10.37 -7.54 20.67
CA ASN A 4 -9.14 -8.33 20.72
C ASN A 4 -8.79 -8.86 19.32
N LEU A 5 -7.66 -8.39 18.75
CA LEU A 5 -7.17 -8.84 17.44
C LEU A 5 -6.95 -10.36 17.34
N LYS A 6 -6.68 -11.05 18.45
CA LYS A 6 -6.48 -12.50 18.45
C LYS A 6 -7.72 -13.26 17.99
N GLU A 7 -8.91 -12.70 18.22
CA GLU A 7 -10.18 -13.31 17.81
C GLU A 7 -10.38 -13.29 16.29
N LEU A 8 -9.63 -12.46 15.57
CA LEU A 8 -9.65 -12.41 14.11
C LEU A 8 -8.73 -13.44 13.45
N ILE A 9 -7.80 -14.06 14.19
CA ILE A 9 -6.83 -15.00 13.62
C ILE A 9 -7.51 -16.16 12.89
N PRO A 10 -8.55 -16.85 13.41
CA PRO A 10 -9.17 -17.96 12.69
C PRO A 10 -9.73 -17.55 11.32
N GLU A 11 -10.27 -16.33 11.22
CA GLU A 11 -10.89 -15.82 10.01
C GLU A 11 -9.88 -15.31 8.98
N PHE A 12 -8.72 -14.78 9.43
CA PHE A 12 -7.69 -14.17 8.60
C PHE A 12 -6.32 -14.85 8.75
N SER A 13 -6.29 -16.14 9.12
CA SER A 13 -5.08 -16.87 9.53
C SER A 13 -3.92 -16.82 8.54
N ASN A 14 -4.21 -16.82 7.25
CA ASN A 14 -3.18 -16.81 6.21
C ASN A 14 -2.52 -15.42 6.06
N ASN A 15 -3.24 -14.37 6.42
CA ASN A 15 -2.88 -13.00 6.08
C ASN A 15 -2.62 -12.11 7.31
N LEU A 16 -3.10 -12.50 8.50
CA LEU A 16 -2.93 -11.75 9.75
C LEU A 16 -1.87 -12.41 10.64
N LYS A 17 -0.82 -11.66 10.97
CA LYS A 17 0.24 -12.08 11.90
C LYS A 17 0.34 -11.10 13.04
N LEU A 18 0.37 -11.61 14.28
CA LEU A 18 0.58 -10.78 15.47
C LEU A 18 2.07 -10.66 15.78
N ASP A 19 2.42 -9.61 16.52
CA ASP A 19 3.78 -9.33 17.00
C ASP A 19 4.84 -9.41 15.89
N TYR A 20 4.52 -8.78 14.76
CA TYR A 20 5.24 -8.95 13.51
C TYR A 20 6.46 -8.02 13.41
N ASP A 21 7.63 -8.58 13.12
CA ASP A 21 8.87 -7.83 12.90
C ASP A 21 8.83 -7.05 11.57
N LEU A 22 9.03 -5.73 11.67
CA LEU A 22 9.01 -4.80 10.53
C LEU A 22 10.41 -4.50 9.98
N LYS A 23 11.48 -4.99 10.59
CA LYS A 23 12.86 -4.67 10.24
C LYS A 23 13.14 -4.87 8.74
N LYS A 24 12.69 -6.00 8.17
CA LYS A 24 12.87 -6.32 6.74
C LYS A 24 11.73 -5.82 5.84
N LYS A 25 10.93 -4.85 6.31
CA LYS A 25 9.78 -4.32 5.56
C LYS A 25 9.99 -2.87 5.10
N ASN A 26 11.15 -2.32 5.35
CA ASN A 26 11.58 -1.01 4.85
C ASN A 26 13.02 -1.08 4.33
N TRP A 27 13.41 -0.12 3.54
CA TRP A 27 14.70 -0.09 2.86
C TRP A 27 15.88 0.15 3.80
N PHE A 28 15.63 0.79 4.95
CA PHE A 28 16.67 1.02 5.96
C PHE A 28 17.04 -0.25 6.75
N ASN A 29 16.21 -1.32 6.65
CA ASN A 29 16.36 -2.57 7.38
C ASN A 29 16.43 -2.39 8.91
N ILE A 30 15.73 -1.40 9.45
CA ILE A 30 15.61 -1.09 10.87
C ILE A 30 14.15 -1.03 11.31
N GLY A 31 13.93 -1.05 12.61
CA GLY A 31 12.63 -0.88 13.25
C GLY A 31 12.18 -2.07 14.08
N GLY A 32 11.25 -1.80 14.96
CA GLY A 32 10.66 -2.75 15.88
C GLY A 32 9.51 -3.57 15.26
N LYS A 33 8.65 -4.05 16.14
CA LYS A 33 7.49 -4.88 15.78
C LYS A 33 6.21 -4.07 15.64
N ALA A 34 5.28 -4.57 14.86
CA ALA A 34 3.88 -4.13 14.91
C ALA A 34 3.07 -5.09 15.78
N LYS A 35 2.05 -4.57 16.47
CA LYS A 35 1.04 -5.38 17.20
C LYS A 35 0.42 -6.41 16.26
N ALA A 36 0.12 -6.01 15.01
CA ALA A 36 -0.31 -6.91 13.95
C ALA A 36 0.16 -6.44 12.58
N PHE A 37 0.33 -7.39 11.66
CA PHE A 37 0.62 -7.18 10.25
C PHE A 37 -0.41 -7.94 9.42
N TYR A 38 -1.11 -7.25 8.55
CA TYR A 38 -2.12 -7.81 7.68
C TYR A 38 -1.74 -7.64 6.21
N LYS A 39 -1.66 -8.75 5.47
CA LYS A 39 -1.54 -8.73 4.01
C LYS A 39 -2.92 -8.74 3.39
N ALA A 40 -3.28 -7.69 2.69
CA ALA A 40 -4.55 -7.62 1.97
C ALA A 40 -4.34 -8.10 0.53
N ASP A 41 -4.89 -9.24 0.19
CA ASP A 41 -4.74 -9.85 -1.14
C ASP A 41 -5.82 -9.40 -2.12
N ASN A 42 -6.97 -8.97 -1.63
CA ASN A 42 -8.07 -8.45 -2.46
C ASN A 42 -8.93 -7.44 -1.69
N LEU A 43 -9.70 -6.67 -2.45
CA LEU A 43 -10.53 -5.59 -1.92
C LEU A 43 -11.62 -6.09 -0.96
N LYS A 44 -12.27 -7.20 -1.27
CA LYS A 44 -13.35 -7.77 -0.44
C LYS A 44 -12.87 -8.15 0.95
N GLU A 45 -11.73 -8.84 1.04
CA GLU A 45 -11.11 -9.22 2.31
C GLU A 45 -10.58 -8.00 3.08
N LEU A 46 -10.03 -6.99 2.38
CA LEU A 46 -9.60 -5.75 3.00
C LEU A 46 -10.78 -5.02 3.66
N ILE A 47 -11.89 -4.86 2.93
CA ILE A 47 -13.11 -4.23 3.46
C ILE A 47 -13.63 -4.99 4.69
N LYS A 48 -13.68 -6.32 4.61
CA LYS A 48 -14.12 -7.18 5.71
C LYS A 48 -13.23 -7.00 6.94
N PHE A 49 -11.92 -6.99 6.75
CA PHE A 49 -10.95 -6.77 7.82
C PHE A 49 -11.09 -5.37 8.45
N LEU A 50 -11.18 -4.31 7.63
CA LEU A 50 -11.35 -2.94 8.12
C LEU A 50 -12.63 -2.79 8.94
N LYS A 51 -13.75 -3.37 8.51
CA LYS A 51 -15.01 -3.37 9.26
C LYS A 51 -14.89 -4.07 10.61
N LYS A 52 -14.09 -5.12 10.72
CA LYS A 52 -13.86 -5.84 11.98
C LYS A 52 -13.02 -5.04 12.98
N ILE A 53 -11.94 -4.39 12.53
CA ILE A 53 -11.07 -3.62 13.41
C ILE A 53 -11.61 -2.20 13.67
N GLN A 54 -12.35 -1.62 12.72
CA GLN A 54 -12.94 -0.28 12.78
C GLN A 54 -12.00 0.75 13.45
N ASN A 55 -12.52 1.50 14.43
CA ASN A 55 -11.74 2.51 15.16
C ASN A 55 -10.97 1.97 16.37
N ASN A 56 -10.97 0.65 16.59
CA ASN A 56 -10.34 0.03 17.76
C ASN A 56 -8.80 -0.03 17.64
N GLU A 57 -8.27 0.09 16.42
CA GLU A 57 -6.84 -0.03 16.18
C GLU A 57 -6.30 1.15 15.36
N LYS A 58 -5.05 1.51 15.66
CA LYS A 58 -4.29 2.40 14.76
C LYS A 58 -3.94 1.63 13.50
N ILE A 59 -4.09 2.26 12.35
CA ILE A 59 -3.77 1.64 11.04
C ILE A 59 -2.63 2.42 10.40
N PHE A 60 -1.65 1.70 9.89
CA PHE A 60 -0.60 2.20 9.01
C PHE A 60 -0.56 1.37 7.74
N VAL A 61 -0.69 2.01 6.57
CA VAL A 61 -0.57 1.32 5.27
C VAL A 61 0.85 1.44 4.78
N LEU A 62 1.49 0.30 4.52
CA LEU A 62 2.88 0.21 4.10
C LEU A 62 2.97 -0.17 2.61
N GLY A 63 3.54 0.71 1.79
CA GLY A 63 3.89 0.44 0.39
C GLY A 63 5.18 -0.37 0.25
N ALA A 64 6.10 0.08 -0.59
CA ALA A 64 7.44 -0.53 -0.74
C ALA A 64 8.33 -0.37 0.50
N GLY A 65 8.04 0.59 1.37
CA GLY A 65 8.87 0.90 2.54
C GLY A 65 10.15 1.68 2.20
N SER A 66 10.25 2.23 1.00
CA SER A 66 11.44 2.99 0.52
C SER A 66 11.59 4.34 1.22
N ASN A 67 10.46 4.97 1.59
CA ASN A 67 10.44 6.26 2.29
C ASN A 67 9.79 6.14 3.68
N THR A 68 10.07 5.05 4.40
CA THR A 68 9.47 4.80 5.71
C THR A 68 10.56 4.49 6.71
N LEU A 69 10.73 5.36 7.70
CA LEU A 69 11.60 5.13 8.84
C LEU A 69 10.75 4.55 9.99
N ILE A 70 11.08 3.35 10.43
CA ILE A 70 10.34 2.63 11.47
C ILE A 70 11.13 2.69 12.78
N SER A 71 10.49 3.17 13.83
CA SER A 71 11.05 3.20 15.19
C SER A 71 11.28 1.78 15.71
N ASP A 72 12.31 1.60 16.55
CA ASP A 72 12.58 0.34 17.27
C ASP A 72 11.51 0.02 18.32
N LYS A 73 10.74 1.03 18.74
CA LYS A 73 9.60 0.83 19.63
C LYS A 73 8.48 0.10 18.91
N GLN A 74 7.74 -0.73 19.65
CA GLN A 74 6.58 -1.43 19.09
C GLN A 74 5.54 -0.43 18.58
N PHE A 75 5.13 -0.59 17.31
CA PHE A 75 3.96 0.09 16.78
C PHE A 75 2.69 -0.57 17.32
N ASN A 76 1.99 0.11 18.21
CA ASN A 76 0.78 -0.40 18.84
C ASN A 76 -0.44 -0.22 17.92
N GLY A 77 -0.46 -0.95 16.83
CA GLY A 77 -1.49 -0.90 15.79
C GLY A 77 -1.30 -1.98 14.73
N VAL A 78 -2.09 -1.90 13.68
CA VAL A 78 -2.06 -2.81 12.53
C VAL A 78 -1.33 -2.16 11.36
N VAL A 79 -0.30 -2.83 10.85
CA VAL A 79 0.32 -2.49 9.56
C VAL A 79 -0.38 -3.29 8.47
N ILE A 80 -0.91 -2.61 7.46
CA ILE A 80 -1.57 -3.22 6.30
C ILE A 80 -0.65 -3.10 5.09
N LYS A 81 -0.41 -4.21 4.40
CA LYS A 81 0.30 -4.24 3.11
C LYS A 81 -0.63 -4.79 2.04
N LEU A 82 -0.80 -4.02 0.96
CA LEU A 82 -1.57 -4.44 -0.21
C LEU A 82 -0.70 -5.31 -1.11
N THR A 83 -1.25 -6.41 -1.62
CA THR A 83 -0.54 -7.41 -2.44
C THR A 83 -1.46 -7.94 -3.55
N ASN A 84 -0.99 -8.91 -4.33
CA ASN A 84 -1.77 -9.65 -5.33
C ASN A 84 -2.73 -8.78 -6.19
N ASN A 85 -4.02 -8.83 -5.96
CA ASN A 85 -5.02 -8.15 -6.79
C ASN A 85 -4.93 -6.61 -6.77
N PHE A 86 -4.09 -6.04 -5.91
CA PHE A 86 -3.76 -4.62 -5.94
C PHE A 86 -2.55 -4.30 -6.83
N ASN A 87 -1.98 -5.31 -7.52
CA ASN A 87 -0.83 -5.17 -8.41
C ASN A 87 -1.22 -5.29 -9.90
N ASN A 88 -2.48 -5.08 -10.24
CA ASN A 88 -2.96 -5.11 -11.62
C ASN A 88 -2.73 -3.75 -12.29
N ILE A 89 -2.41 -3.80 -13.59
CA ILE A 89 -2.27 -2.63 -14.44
C ILE A 89 -2.94 -2.91 -15.78
N SER A 90 -3.64 -1.93 -16.33
CA SER A 90 -4.33 -2.04 -17.62
C SER A 90 -4.59 -0.68 -18.23
N LEU A 91 -4.80 -0.63 -19.54
CA LEU A 91 -5.38 0.54 -20.20
C LEU A 91 -6.89 0.58 -19.97
N LEU A 92 -7.43 1.75 -19.69
CA LEU A 92 -8.85 2.04 -19.77
C LEU A 92 -9.22 2.42 -21.22
N ASN A 93 -8.36 3.21 -21.85
CA ASN A 93 -8.40 3.63 -23.24
C ASN A 93 -6.99 3.97 -23.72
N GLU A 94 -6.85 4.60 -24.88
CA GLU A 94 -5.56 4.95 -25.48
C GLU A 94 -4.74 5.98 -24.66
N GLU A 95 -5.35 6.68 -23.69
CA GLU A 95 -4.70 7.77 -22.93
C GLU A 95 -4.67 7.53 -21.42
N ILE A 96 -5.43 6.55 -20.89
CA ILE A 96 -5.63 6.37 -19.45
C ILE A 96 -5.20 4.99 -19.00
N ILE A 97 -4.31 4.95 -18.02
CA ILE A 97 -3.89 3.74 -17.31
C ILE A 97 -4.66 3.61 -16.00
N ILE A 98 -5.18 2.42 -15.74
CA ILE A 98 -5.65 2.01 -14.42
C ILE A 98 -4.54 1.19 -13.76
N ALA A 99 -4.05 1.66 -12.62
CA ALA A 99 -3.01 0.99 -11.87
C ALA A 99 -3.45 0.70 -10.43
N GLY A 100 -3.23 -0.52 -9.98
CA GLY A 100 -3.43 -0.90 -8.60
C GLY A 100 -2.39 -0.25 -7.68
N SER A 101 -2.77 0.01 -6.45
CA SER A 101 -1.94 0.73 -5.48
C SER A 101 -0.66 -0.01 -5.07
N ALA A 102 -0.55 -1.32 -5.33
CA ALA A 102 0.65 -2.12 -5.09
C ALA A 102 1.57 -2.26 -6.32
N VAL A 103 1.16 -1.77 -7.50
CA VAL A 103 2.02 -1.67 -8.69
C VAL A 103 3.24 -0.81 -8.33
N THR A 104 4.44 -1.23 -8.74
CA THR A 104 5.63 -0.41 -8.54
C THR A 104 5.64 0.77 -9.50
N ASP A 105 6.19 1.90 -9.06
CA ASP A 105 6.28 3.12 -9.88
C ASP A 105 7.07 2.84 -11.17
N LYS A 106 8.13 2.02 -11.06
CA LYS A 106 8.91 1.58 -12.21
C LYS A 106 8.06 0.78 -13.22
N LEU A 107 7.27 -0.19 -12.75
CA LEU A 107 6.41 -0.98 -13.64
C LEU A 107 5.34 -0.13 -14.33
N LEU A 108 4.81 0.88 -13.62
CA LEU A 108 3.87 1.83 -14.24
C LEU A 108 4.55 2.64 -15.36
N SER A 109 5.78 3.09 -15.15
CA SER A 109 6.57 3.79 -16.18
C SER A 109 6.87 2.89 -17.40
N GLU A 110 7.28 1.65 -17.15
CA GLU A 110 7.54 0.67 -18.22
C GLU A 110 6.28 0.35 -19.03
N PHE A 111 5.15 0.12 -18.34
CA PHE A 111 3.87 -0.13 -19.00
C PHE A 111 3.40 1.07 -19.85
N ALA A 112 3.58 2.30 -19.36
CA ALA A 112 3.25 3.51 -20.11
C ALA A 112 4.10 3.61 -21.38
N MET A 113 5.40 3.35 -21.28
CA MET A 113 6.32 3.35 -22.41
C MET A 113 5.92 2.31 -23.47
N GLU A 114 5.61 1.08 -23.06
CA GLU A 114 5.17 -0.01 -23.95
C GLU A 114 3.87 0.34 -24.70
N ASN A 115 3.04 1.21 -24.12
CA ASN A 115 1.79 1.68 -24.72
C ASN A 115 1.90 3.09 -25.34
N SER A 116 3.13 3.60 -25.56
CA SER A 116 3.40 4.91 -26.17
C SER A 116 2.79 6.10 -25.43
N LEU A 117 2.62 5.98 -24.10
CA LEU A 117 2.13 7.04 -23.23
C LEU A 117 3.29 7.79 -22.56
N GLY A 118 3.43 9.06 -22.86
CA GLY A 118 4.43 9.94 -22.28
C GLY A 118 3.99 10.55 -20.93
N GLY A 119 4.95 11.15 -20.22
CA GLY A 119 4.71 11.85 -18.96
C GLY A 119 4.87 10.98 -17.72
N PHE A 120 5.18 9.70 -17.86
CA PHE A 120 5.39 8.72 -16.77
C PHE A 120 6.86 8.42 -16.50
N GLU A 121 7.79 9.00 -17.26
CA GLU A 121 9.22 8.69 -17.25
C GLU A 121 9.86 8.93 -15.88
N PHE A 122 9.41 9.95 -15.15
CA PHE A 122 9.92 10.29 -13.82
C PHE A 122 9.69 9.19 -12.79
N LEU A 123 8.71 8.31 -13.01
CA LEU A 123 8.41 7.19 -12.10
C LEU A 123 9.48 6.09 -12.15
N SER A 124 10.24 6.00 -13.25
CA SER A 124 11.27 4.96 -13.43
C SER A 124 12.37 5.01 -12.37
N CYS A 125 12.64 6.18 -11.79
CA CYS A 125 13.67 6.39 -10.76
C CYS A 125 13.09 6.48 -9.34
N ILE A 126 11.76 6.39 -9.16
CA ILE A 126 11.13 6.42 -7.84
C ILE A 126 10.97 5.00 -7.31
N PRO A 127 11.67 4.62 -6.22
CA PRO A 127 11.59 3.29 -5.67
C PRO A 127 10.35 3.16 -4.75
N GLY A 128 9.19 3.05 -5.34
CA GLY A 128 7.93 3.08 -4.61
C GLY A 128 6.86 2.14 -5.16
N THR A 129 5.66 2.36 -4.70
CA THR A 129 4.42 1.82 -5.26
C THR A 129 3.46 2.95 -5.53
N VAL A 130 2.61 2.80 -6.53
CA VAL A 130 1.61 3.80 -6.95
C VAL A 130 0.83 4.38 -5.76
N GLY A 131 0.33 3.53 -4.85
CA GLY A 131 -0.38 4.01 -3.67
C GLY A 131 0.51 4.81 -2.71
N GLY A 132 1.78 4.43 -2.56
CA GLY A 132 2.78 5.17 -1.76
C GLY A 132 3.16 6.49 -2.42
N GLY A 133 3.41 6.47 -3.72
CA GLY A 133 3.75 7.63 -4.54
C GLY A 133 2.63 8.69 -4.52
N ILE A 134 1.39 8.27 -4.72
CA ILE A 134 0.21 9.16 -4.63
C ILE A 134 0.10 9.76 -3.22
N LYS A 135 0.24 8.95 -2.16
CA LYS A 135 0.14 9.42 -0.78
C LYS A 135 1.17 10.51 -0.45
N MET A 136 2.36 10.40 -1.03
CA MET A 136 3.48 11.32 -0.81
C MET A 136 3.53 12.44 -1.85
N ASN A 137 2.70 12.40 -2.89
CA ASN A 137 2.86 13.18 -4.11
C ASN A 137 4.31 13.10 -4.61
N ALA A 138 4.83 11.87 -4.68
CA ALA A 138 6.23 11.64 -5.02
C ALA A 138 6.55 12.19 -6.39
N GLY A 139 7.75 12.73 -6.55
CA GLY A 139 8.18 13.34 -7.78
C GLY A 139 9.68 13.25 -8.00
N CYS A 140 10.08 13.44 -9.25
CA CYS A 140 11.45 13.50 -9.71
C CYS A 140 11.51 14.31 -11.02
N PHE A 141 12.63 14.97 -11.30
CA PHE A 141 12.83 15.75 -12.54
C PHE A 141 11.72 16.78 -12.81
N ASN A 142 11.33 17.52 -11.78
CA ASN A 142 10.27 18.55 -11.83
C ASN A 142 8.88 18.02 -12.25
N ARG A 143 8.62 16.73 -12.08
CA ARG A 143 7.31 16.10 -12.29
C ARG A 143 6.89 15.40 -11.00
N GLU A 144 5.59 15.37 -10.73
CA GLU A 144 5.01 14.79 -9.53
C GLU A 144 3.77 13.95 -9.90
N PHE A 145 3.33 13.07 -8.99
CA PHE A 145 2.12 12.26 -9.21
C PHE A 145 0.89 13.10 -9.55
N LYS A 146 0.72 14.26 -8.93
CA LYS A 146 -0.42 15.15 -9.21
C LYS A 146 -0.51 15.59 -10.67
N ASP A 147 0.61 15.57 -11.42
CA ASP A 147 0.66 16.03 -12.81
C ASP A 147 0.06 15.01 -13.79
N ILE A 148 -0.05 13.74 -13.36
CA ILE A 148 -0.55 12.63 -14.16
C ILE A 148 -1.79 11.96 -13.55
N LEU A 149 -2.16 12.31 -12.33
CA LEU A 149 -3.25 11.68 -11.59
C LEU A 149 -4.59 12.28 -11.97
N ILE A 150 -5.49 11.46 -12.52
CA ILE A 150 -6.85 11.87 -12.89
C ILE A 150 -7.81 11.64 -11.72
N SER A 151 -7.79 10.43 -11.13
CA SER A 151 -8.69 10.06 -10.03
C SER A 151 -8.12 8.93 -9.20
N ILE A 152 -8.66 8.76 -7.99
CA ILE A 152 -8.33 7.64 -7.11
C ILE A 152 -9.60 6.99 -6.57
N GLN A 153 -9.53 5.68 -6.34
CA GLN A 153 -10.44 4.97 -5.46
C GLN A 153 -9.72 4.70 -4.13
N ALA A 154 -10.32 5.13 -3.04
CA ALA A 154 -9.76 4.96 -1.72
C ALA A 154 -10.78 4.38 -0.74
N LEU A 155 -10.29 3.68 0.27
CA LEU A 155 -11.11 3.22 1.39
C LEU A 155 -10.83 4.08 2.63
N ASN A 156 -11.89 4.44 3.33
CA ASN A 156 -11.77 4.98 4.68
C ASN A 156 -11.49 3.85 5.70
N LYS A 157 -11.26 4.22 6.96
CA LYS A 157 -11.00 3.26 8.04
C LYS A 157 -12.17 2.31 8.34
N SER A 158 -13.38 2.65 7.88
CA SER A 158 -14.59 1.83 8.03
C SER A 158 -14.81 0.88 6.84
N GLY A 159 -13.91 0.91 5.84
CA GLY A 159 -14.03 0.06 4.65
C GLY A 159 -15.08 0.57 3.64
N GLN A 160 -15.31 1.87 3.61
CA GLN A 160 -16.17 2.54 2.63
C GLN A 160 -15.34 3.32 1.63
#